data_592785cdb973d4b4e9c7522a53d6ac38
#
_entry.id   592785cdb973d4b4e9c7522a53d6ac38
#
_cell.length_a   1.000
_cell.length_b   1.000
_cell.length_c   1.000
_cell.angle_alpha   90.00
_cell.angle_beta   90.00
_cell.angle_gamma   90.00
#
_symmetry.space_group_name_H-M   'P 1'
#
loop_
_entity.id
_entity.type
_entity.pdbx_description
1 polymer ?
#
loop_
_entity_poly.entity_id
_entity_poly.type
_entity_poly.pdbx_seq_one_letter_code
_entity_poly.pdbx_strand_id
1 'polypeptide(L)'
;MSEPYRIELRPAAVRALRKLDPPARHRVQGAIALLAHDPRPPGARARQGRPGLRVRVGDHRIVYMVDDGVLLAVVTFGHRREV
;
A
#
# COMPACT_ATOMS: atom_id res chain seq x y z
N MET A 1 15.12 -17.93 -5.16
CA MET A 1 14.08 -17.19 -4.47
C MET A 1 14.53 -15.77 -4.25
N SER A 2 13.68 -14.84 -4.65
CA SER A 2 14.03 -13.45 -4.45
C SER A 2 13.68 -13.01 -3.03
N GLU A 3 14.50 -12.13 -2.50
CA GLU A 3 14.23 -11.58 -1.18
C GLU A 3 13.09 -10.57 -1.28
N PRO A 4 12.34 -10.40 -0.21
CA PRO A 4 11.28 -9.39 -0.21
C PRO A 4 11.87 -7.99 -0.32
N TYR A 5 11.08 -7.08 -0.85
CA TYR A 5 11.46 -5.69 -0.92
C TYR A 5 11.49 -5.08 0.48
N ARG A 6 12.41 -4.15 0.68
CA ARG A 6 12.44 -3.41 1.93
C ARG A 6 11.29 -2.41 1.93
N ILE A 7 10.51 -2.42 2.98
CA ILE A 7 9.33 -1.56 3.08
C ILE A 7 9.73 -0.24 3.74
N GLU A 8 9.39 0.87 3.08
CA GLU A 8 9.50 2.19 3.65
C GLU A 8 8.13 2.84 3.62
N LEU A 9 7.72 3.37 4.74
CA LEU A 9 6.43 4.03 4.86
C LEU A 9 6.62 5.54 4.89
N ARG A 10 5.86 6.25 4.07
CA ARG A 10 5.84 7.69 4.15
C ARG A 10 5.23 8.13 5.47
N PRO A 11 5.59 9.30 5.98
CA PRO A 11 4.97 9.80 7.22
C PRO A 11 3.44 9.79 7.17
N ALA A 12 2.88 10.11 6.01
CA ALA A 12 1.42 10.06 5.85
C ALA A 12 0.88 8.65 6.05
N ALA A 13 1.60 7.63 5.61
CA ALA A 13 1.18 6.24 5.79
C ALA A 13 1.22 5.87 7.27
N VAL A 14 2.27 6.27 7.97
CA VAL A 14 2.38 5.99 9.39
C VAL A 14 1.22 6.63 10.15
N ARG A 15 0.91 7.89 9.83
CA ARG A 15 -0.19 8.58 10.49
C ARG A 15 -1.53 7.92 10.18
N ALA A 16 -1.71 7.49 8.94
CA ALA A 16 -2.95 6.83 8.56
C ALA A 16 -3.12 5.51 9.31
N LEU A 17 -2.05 4.73 9.42
CA LEU A 17 -2.11 3.47 10.13
C LEU A 17 -2.45 3.66 11.60
N ARG A 18 -1.94 4.70 12.22
CA ARG A 18 -2.22 4.97 13.63
C ARG A 18 -3.68 5.28 13.89
N LYS A 19 -4.38 5.81 12.89
CA LYS A 19 -5.78 6.16 13.03
C LYS A 19 -6.72 5.00 12.80
N LEU A 20 -6.21 3.89 12.31
CA LEU A 20 -7.03 2.71 12.06
C LEU A 20 -7.26 1.94 13.35
N ASP A 21 -8.46 1.37 13.48
CA ASP A 21 -8.70 0.43 14.56
C ASP A 21 -7.88 -0.84 14.31
N PRO A 22 -7.60 -1.63 15.36
CA PRO A 22 -6.67 -2.76 15.22
C PRO A 22 -6.99 -3.75 14.10
N PRO A 23 -8.24 -4.17 13.87
CA PRO A 23 -8.50 -5.10 12.78
C PRO A 23 -8.14 -4.52 11.42
N ALA A 24 -8.48 -3.26 11.17
CA ALA A 24 -8.16 -2.61 9.90
C ALA A 24 -6.65 -2.42 9.75
N ARG A 25 -5.99 -2.03 10.84
CA ARG A 25 -4.54 -1.85 10.82
C ARG A 25 -3.84 -3.15 10.47
N HIS A 26 -4.23 -4.25 11.09
CA HIS A 26 -3.62 -5.55 10.80
C HIS A 26 -3.83 -5.95 9.36
N ARG A 27 -5.01 -5.68 8.82
CA ARG A 27 -5.32 -6.01 7.44
C ARG A 27 -4.43 -5.24 6.46
N VAL A 28 -4.28 -3.94 6.72
CA VAL A 28 -3.44 -3.10 5.86
C VAL A 28 -1.97 -3.48 6.00
N GLN A 29 -1.50 -3.69 7.23
CA GLN A 29 -0.11 -4.09 7.44
C GLN A 29 0.19 -5.44 6.78
N GLY A 30 -0.74 -6.38 6.85
CA GLY A 30 -0.59 -7.67 6.19
C GLY A 30 -0.52 -7.52 4.67
N ALA A 31 -1.33 -6.63 4.12
CA ALA A 31 -1.32 -6.39 2.69
C ALA A 31 0.02 -5.78 2.25
N ILE A 32 0.56 -4.85 3.04
CA ILE A 32 1.85 -4.26 2.71
C ILE A 32 2.95 -5.32 2.75
N ALA A 33 2.90 -6.21 3.74
CA ALA A 33 3.89 -7.28 3.82
C ALA A 33 3.82 -8.20 2.61
N LEU A 34 2.62 -8.51 2.14
CA LEU A 34 2.47 -9.32 0.94
C LEU A 34 3.00 -8.61 -0.30
N LEU A 35 2.80 -7.30 -0.39
CA LEU A 35 3.33 -6.52 -1.50
C LEU A 35 4.86 -6.54 -1.53
N ALA A 36 5.50 -6.66 -0.37
CA ALA A 36 6.95 -6.74 -0.33
C ALA A 36 7.45 -8.02 -1.01
N HIS A 37 6.67 -9.10 -0.95
CA HIS A 37 7.02 -10.34 -1.62
C HIS A 37 6.58 -10.36 -3.08
N ASP A 38 5.47 -9.71 -3.39
CA ASP A 38 4.95 -9.66 -4.75
C ASP A 38 4.37 -8.27 -5.01
N PRO A 39 5.19 -7.35 -5.53
CA PRO A 39 4.73 -5.97 -5.72
C PRO A 39 3.67 -5.78 -6.80
N ARG A 40 3.43 -6.79 -7.60
CA ARG A 40 2.42 -6.69 -8.68
C ARG A 40 1.41 -7.83 -8.59
N PRO A 41 0.66 -7.91 -7.48
CA PRO A 41 -0.37 -8.94 -7.36
C PRO A 41 -1.52 -8.65 -8.32
N PRO A 42 -2.40 -9.63 -8.55
CA PRO A 42 -3.52 -9.45 -9.49
C PRO A 42 -4.39 -8.23 -9.23
N GLY A 43 -4.52 -7.81 -7.99
CA GLY A 43 -5.33 -6.64 -7.65
C GLY A 43 -4.65 -5.30 -7.82
N ALA A 44 -3.36 -5.29 -8.14
CA ALA A 44 -2.63 -4.04 -8.28
C ALA A 44 -2.91 -3.41 -9.64
N ARG A 45 -3.02 -2.09 -9.64
CA ARG A 45 -3.29 -1.34 -10.86
C ARG A 45 -2.38 -0.14 -10.95
N ALA A 46 -1.99 0.20 -12.17
CA ALA A 46 -1.21 1.40 -12.42
C ALA A 46 -2.07 2.63 -12.15
N ARG A 47 -1.43 3.67 -11.62
CA ARG A 47 -2.11 4.93 -11.41
C ARG A 47 -2.14 5.71 -12.70
N GLN A 48 -3.30 6.26 -13.02
CA GLN A 48 -3.44 7.05 -14.24
C GLN A 48 -2.74 8.38 -14.09
N GLY A 49 -1.85 8.67 -15.04
CA GLY A 49 -1.16 9.95 -15.09
C GLY A 49 -0.19 10.21 -13.95
N ARG A 50 0.12 9.19 -13.14
CA ARG A 50 1.03 9.33 -12.00
C ARG A 50 1.88 8.09 -11.88
N PRO A 51 3.10 8.23 -11.36
CA PRO A 51 3.92 7.04 -11.11
C PRO A 51 3.34 6.22 -9.96
N GLY A 52 3.61 4.93 -9.98
CA GLY A 52 3.26 4.06 -8.89
C GLY A 52 2.08 3.15 -9.19
N LEU A 53 1.78 2.34 -8.19
CA LEU A 53 0.72 1.35 -8.25
C LEU A 53 -0.24 1.58 -7.10
N ARG A 54 -1.42 1.02 -7.23
CA ARG A 54 -2.41 1.08 -6.15
C ARG A 54 -3.06 -0.27 -5.97
N VAL A 55 -3.43 -0.57 -4.74
CA VAL A 55 -4.18 -1.77 -4.43
C VAL A 55 -5.21 -1.42 -3.37
N ARG A 56 -6.37 -2.06 -3.47
CA ARG A 56 -7.44 -1.82 -2.52
C ARG A 56 -7.39 -2.87 -1.41
N VAL A 57 -7.58 -2.41 -0.17
CA VAL A 57 -7.65 -3.30 0.99
C VAL A 57 -8.87 -2.85 1.81
N GLY A 58 -9.98 -3.56 1.62
CA GLY A 58 -11.24 -3.13 2.25
C GLY A 58 -11.65 -1.76 1.75
N ASP A 59 -11.86 -0.83 2.67
CA ASP A 59 -12.20 0.55 2.33
C ASP A 59 -10.98 1.43 2.17
N HIS A 60 -9.80 0.84 2.24
CA HIS A 60 -8.57 1.59 2.18
C HIS A 60 -7.85 1.34 0.86
N ARG A 61 -6.95 2.23 0.54
CA ARG A 61 -6.16 2.12 -0.67
C ARG A 61 -4.69 2.32 -0.31
N ILE A 62 -3.86 1.42 -0.81
CA ILE A 62 -2.41 1.56 -0.66
C ILE A 62 -1.87 2.03 -1.99
N VAL A 63 -1.20 3.16 -1.98
CA VAL A 63 -0.47 3.66 -3.14
C VAL A 63 1.01 3.43 -2.85
N TYR A 64 1.70 2.81 -3.78
CA TYR A 64 3.09 2.46 -3.52
C TYR A 64 3.92 2.56 -4.80
N MET A 65 5.20 2.70 -4.59
CA MET A 65 6.18 2.69 -5.68
C MET A 65 7.21 1.62 -5.38
N VAL A 66 7.70 0.99 -6.43
CA VAL A 66 8.70 -0.06 -6.32
C VAL A 66 9.94 0.41 -7.05
N ASP A 67 11.07 0.45 -6.34
CA ASP A 67 12.30 0.93 -6.94
C ASP A 67 13.48 0.29 -6.23
N ASP A 68 14.32 -0.41 -7.00
CA ASP A 68 15.60 -0.92 -6.55
C ASP A 68 15.56 -1.63 -5.19
N GLY A 69 14.65 -2.58 -5.05
CA GLY A 69 14.55 -3.37 -3.84
C GLY A 69 13.81 -2.70 -2.70
N VAL A 70 13.25 -1.52 -2.93
CA VAL A 70 12.51 -0.79 -1.91
C VAL A 70 11.06 -0.63 -2.35
N LEU A 71 10.13 -0.89 -1.44
CA LEU A 71 8.72 -0.64 -1.65
C LEU A 71 8.32 0.53 -0.76
N LEU A 72 8.01 1.65 -1.39
CA LEU A 72 7.63 2.88 -0.70
C LEU A 72 6.13 3.02 -0.72
N ALA A 73 5.50 3.01 0.45
CA ALA A 73 4.06 2.95 0.54
C ALA A 73 3.44 4.17 1.19
N VAL A 74 2.28 4.54 0.70
CA VAL A 74 1.41 5.55 1.29
C VAL A 74 0.03 4.92 1.42
N VAL A 75 -0.57 5.04 2.59
CA VAL A 75 -1.91 4.52 2.83
C VAL A 75 -2.90 5.67 2.77
N THR A 76 -3.94 5.49 1.99
CA THR A 76 -5.00 6.49 1.89
C THR A 76 -6.34 5.82 2.11
N PHE A 77 -7.33 6.63 2.44
CA PHE A 77 -8.70 6.16 2.54
C PHE A 77 -9.35 6.27 1.18
N GLY A 78 -9.90 5.17 0.72
CA GLY A 78 -10.60 5.17 -0.56
C GLY A 78 -12.08 5.33 -0.36
N HIS A 79 -12.53 6.56 -0.14
CA HIS A 79 -13.96 6.81 -0.04
C HIS A 79 -14.56 6.88 -1.41
N ARG A 80 -15.69 6.22 -1.57
CA ARG A 80 -16.38 6.23 -2.85
C ARG A 80 -16.88 7.60 -3.23
N ARG A 81 -17.07 8.46 -2.25
CA ARG A 81 -17.58 9.81 -2.50
C ARG A 81 -16.51 10.77 -2.98
N GLU A 82 -15.28 10.40 -2.85
CA GLU A 82 -14.20 11.23 -3.31
C GLU A 82 -14.00 11.00 -4.78
N VAL A 83 -14.62 11.77 -5.51
CA VAL A 83 -14.53 11.68 -6.97
C VAL A 83 -13.91 12.91 -7.53
#